data_57f91aec0e81f6e9e4f8bad5cde118d7
#
_entry.id   57f91aec0e81f6e9e4f8bad5cde118d7
#
_cell.length_a   1.000
_cell.length_b   1.000
_cell.length_c   1.000
_cell.angle_alpha   90.00
_cell.angle_beta   90.00
_cell.angle_gamma   90.00
#
_symmetry.space_group_name_H-M   'P 1'
#
loop_
_entity.id
_entity.type
_entity.pdbx_description
1 polymer ?
#
loop_
_entity_poly.entity_id
_entity_poly.type
_entity_poly.pdbx_seq_one_letter_code
_entity_poly.pdbx_strand_id
1 'polypeptide(L)'
;MRHKFLNRFIQRDSVNTLVFGLTYRCQLDCVHCGVKLNFDPAKVELNTGEVKEVLRQARRIGVYFVVFFGGEPFLRQDIMEIIEYAAELGIMVSISTNGLLLNRQILDKLRKCGVSFLNISLDSSNHQIHDRLRKCAGSFQEAMNSVEEGVAAGVNIIISTYATKENIQSRDIERIIGLAKAKGARGVRILLAIPAGRLFNAAGLGFSEQDKSYIYNLLDPSYVFIEGVCNVRTECNALLKRLFYISPYGEVQPCGFVPVSYGNIRTDRLSDIWARMKHARIYTALNHKDCIMRHINLKNENSRIFRGGTVLERSGFKE
;
A
#
# COMPACT_ATOMS: atom_id res chain seq x y z
N MET A 1 5.34 28.63 7.91
CA MET A 1 3.88 28.85 7.86
C MET A 1 3.05 27.71 7.26
N ARG A 2 3.60 26.77 6.49
CA ARG A 2 2.85 25.64 5.88
C ARG A 2 2.41 24.53 6.85
N HIS A 3 3.11 24.28 7.96
CA HIS A 3 2.74 23.22 8.92
C HIS A 3 1.49 23.49 9.77
N LYS A 4 1.11 24.76 9.98
CA LYS A 4 -0.10 25.09 10.76
C LYS A 4 -1.41 24.90 9.97
N PHE A 5 -1.35 24.89 8.63
CA PHE A 5 -2.54 24.68 7.78
C PHE A 5 -2.98 23.22 7.73
N LEU A 6 -2.03 22.28 7.76
CA LEU A 6 -2.32 20.83 7.72
C LEU A 6 -3.01 20.33 9.00
N ASN A 7 -2.67 20.88 10.17
CA ASN A 7 -3.25 20.46 11.44
C ASN A 7 -4.73 20.85 11.63
N ARG A 8 -5.25 21.78 10.84
CA ARG A 8 -6.64 22.26 10.96
C ARG A 8 -7.65 21.34 10.23
N PHE A 9 -7.19 20.44 9.35
CA PHE A 9 -8.02 19.51 8.59
C PHE A 9 -8.01 18.07 9.12
N ILE A 10 -7.19 17.77 10.12
CA ILE A 10 -7.16 16.46 10.76
C ILE A 10 -8.18 16.45 11.90
N GLN A 11 -9.45 16.36 11.57
CA GLN A 11 -10.41 15.81 12.55
C GLN A 11 -9.96 14.39 12.89
N ARG A 12 -9.69 14.11 14.15
CA ARG A 12 -9.12 12.84 14.64
C ARG A 12 -9.89 11.59 14.20
N ASP A 13 -11.15 11.73 13.78
CA ASP A 13 -12.08 10.62 13.48
C ASP A 13 -12.62 10.65 12.03
N SER A 14 -11.97 11.37 11.11
CA SER A 14 -12.40 11.41 9.71
C SER A 14 -11.48 10.60 8.81
N VAL A 15 -12.09 9.81 7.89
CA VAL A 15 -11.35 9.16 6.82
C VAL A 15 -10.66 10.20 5.95
N ASN A 16 -9.40 9.96 5.64
CA ASN A 16 -8.59 10.91 4.88
C ASN A 16 -7.81 10.25 3.74
N THR A 17 -7.65 8.93 3.77
CA THR A 17 -6.82 8.18 2.84
C THR A 17 -7.61 7.05 2.18
N LEU A 18 -7.51 6.96 0.87
CA LEU A 18 -7.92 5.80 0.09
C LEU A 18 -6.68 5.05 -0.41
N VAL A 19 -6.55 3.79 -0.04
CA VAL A 19 -5.64 2.87 -0.72
C VAL A 19 -6.44 2.20 -1.84
N PHE A 20 -6.09 2.46 -3.09
CA PHE A 20 -6.87 2.02 -4.23
C PHE A 20 -6.07 1.01 -5.06
N GLY A 21 -6.48 -0.25 -5.03
CA GLY A 21 -5.98 -1.28 -5.92
C GLY A 21 -6.55 -1.06 -7.32
N LEU A 22 -5.71 -0.59 -8.24
CA LEU A 22 -6.16 -0.30 -9.60
C LEU A 22 -6.23 -1.55 -10.49
N THR A 23 -5.34 -2.51 -10.23
CA THR A 23 -5.28 -3.80 -10.92
C THR A 23 -4.62 -4.84 -10.02
N TYR A 24 -4.95 -6.11 -10.19
CA TYR A 24 -4.18 -7.22 -9.60
C TYR A 24 -3.19 -7.83 -10.58
N ARG A 25 -3.18 -7.41 -11.84
CA ARG A 25 -2.19 -7.83 -12.83
C ARG A 25 -0.82 -7.27 -12.46
N CYS A 26 0.21 -8.11 -12.59
CA CYS A 26 1.60 -7.72 -12.35
C CYS A 26 2.50 -8.64 -13.16
N GLN A 27 3.53 -8.08 -13.79
CA GLN A 27 4.55 -8.83 -14.53
C GLN A 27 5.52 -9.57 -13.59
N LEU A 28 5.53 -9.20 -12.28
CA LEU A 28 6.37 -9.86 -11.28
C LEU A 28 5.62 -10.95 -10.52
N ASP A 29 6.39 -11.86 -9.91
CA ASP A 29 5.89 -12.96 -9.11
C ASP A 29 6.57 -13.06 -7.72
N CYS A 30 6.71 -11.92 -7.06
CA CYS A 30 7.46 -11.74 -5.81
C CYS A 30 7.09 -12.74 -4.73
N VAL A 31 8.09 -13.24 -3.99
CA VAL A 31 7.90 -14.27 -2.95
C VAL A 31 7.04 -13.79 -1.77
N HIS A 32 7.02 -12.49 -1.50
CA HIS A 32 6.32 -11.86 -0.38
C HIS A 32 5.06 -11.09 -0.82
N CYS A 33 4.55 -11.31 -2.05
CA CYS A 33 3.45 -10.52 -2.58
C CYS A 33 2.16 -10.69 -1.75
N GLY A 34 1.67 -9.60 -1.19
CA GLY A 34 0.46 -9.57 -0.37
C GLY A 34 -0.85 -9.66 -1.15
N VAL A 35 -0.83 -9.41 -2.48
CA VAL A 35 -2.05 -9.29 -3.30
C VAL A 35 -2.10 -10.20 -4.53
N LYS A 36 -1.02 -10.90 -4.87
CA LYS A 36 -0.95 -11.75 -6.08
C LYS A 36 -2.07 -12.80 -6.13
N LEU A 37 -2.41 -13.38 -4.98
CA LEU A 37 -3.45 -14.40 -4.86
C LEU A 37 -4.88 -13.84 -4.94
N ASN A 38 -5.04 -12.52 -5.04
CA ASN A 38 -6.35 -11.88 -5.22
C ASN A 38 -6.74 -11.75 -6.69
N PHE A 39 -5.81 -12.01 -7.62
CA PHE A 39 -6.11 -11.97 -9.05
C PHE A 39 -7.06 -13.11 -9.42
N ASP A 40 -8.16 -12.75 -10.05
CA ASP A 40 -9.18 -13.65 -10.55
C ASP A 40 -9.47 -13.29 -12.02
N PRO A 41 -9.10 -14.14 -12.97
CA PRO A 41 -9.31 -13.84 -14.39
C PRO A 41 -10.78 -13.81 -14.81
N ALA A 42 -11.68 -14.37 -13.98
CA ALA A 42 -13.13 -14.32 -14.24
C ALA A 42 -13.77 -12.99 -13.80
N LYS A 43 -13.08 -12.19 -13.01
CA LYS A 43 -13.59 -10.90 -12.52
C LYS A 43 -13.12 -9.74 -13.39
N VAL A 44 -14.04 -8.84 -13.67
CA VAL A 44 -13.76 -7.63 -14.45
C VAL A 44 -13.29 -6.50 -13.52
N GLU A 45 -12.11 -5.96 -13.79
CA GLU A 45 -11.59 -4.78 -13.09
C GLU A 45 -12.44 -3.54 -13.41
N LEU A 46 -12.44 -2.58 -12.49
CA LEU A 46 -13.12 -1.30 -12.69
C LEU A 46 -12.55 -0.59 -13.93
N ASN A 47 -13.44 -0.11 -14.79
CA ASN A 47 -13.06 0.72 -15.93
C ASN A 47 -12.71 2.15 -15.49
N THR A 48 -12.20 2.97 -16.41
CA THR A 48 -11.78 4.36 -16.13
C THR A 48 -12.91 5.21 -15.53
N GLY A 49 -14.11 5.09 -16.05
CA GLY A 49 -15.29 5.83 -15.56
C GLY A 49 -15.66 5.44 -14.14
N GLU A 50 -15.65 4.14 -13.83
CA GLU A 50 -15.91 3.63 -12.49
C GLU A 50 -14.82 4.09 -11.49
N VAL A 51 -13.55 4.07 -11.89
CA VAL A 51 -12.43 4.56 -11.06
C VAL A 51 -12.58 6.06 -10.76
N LYS A 52 -12.90 6.87 -11.79
CA LYS A 52 -13.15 8.31 -11.61
C LYS A 52 -14.33 8.57 -10.68
N GLU A 53 -15.41 7.81 -10.82
CA GLU A 53 -16.57 7.93 -9.92
C GLU A 53 -16.21 7.58 -8.47
N VAL A 54 -15.39 6.55 -8.25
CA VAL A 54 -14.87 6.21 -6.91
C VAL A 54 -14.08 7.38 -6.32
N LEU A 55 -13.17 7.98 -7.08
CA LEU A 55 -12.36 9.13 -6.63
C LEU A 55 -13.25 10.32 -6.26
N ARG A 56 -14.29 10.60 -7.07
CA ARG A 56 -15.26 11.67 -6.81
C ARG A 56 -16.05 11.39 -5.52
N GLN A 57 -16.51 10.16 -5.29
CA GLN A 57 -17.21 9.78 -4.07
C GLN A 57 -16.27 9.82 -2.85
N ALA A 58 -15.04 9.34 -2.99
CA ALA A 58 -14.03 9.38 -1.94
C ALA A 58 -13.73 10.84 -1.50
N ARG A 59 -13.58 11.75 -2.46
CA ARG A 59 -13.38 13.18 -2.16
C ARG A 59 -14.54 13.78 -1.36
N ARG A 60 -15.79 13.38 -1.67
CA ARG A 60 -16.99 13.85 -0.96
C ARG A 60 -17.07 13.40 0.50
N ILE A 61 -16.55 12.22 0.83
CA ILE A 61 -16.51 11.71 2.21
C ILE A 61 -15.28 12.15 3.01
N GLY A 62 -14.42 13.02 2.42
CA GLY A 62 -13.29 13.62 3.13
C GLY A 62 -11.91 13.11 2.73
N VAL A 63 -11.79 12.16 1.79
CA VAL A 63 -10.50 11.68 1.29
C VAL A 63 -9.78 12.83 0.56
N TYR A 64 -8.56 13.09 0.97
CA TYR A 64 -7.66 14.04 0.31
C TYR A 64 -6.31 13.43 -0.10
N PHE A 65 -6.08 12.17 0.22
CA PHE A 65 -4.89 11.43 -0.15
C PHE A 65 -5.26 10.07 -0.74
N VAL A 66 -4.73 9.73 -1.90
CA VAL A 66 -4.90 8.42 -2.52
C VAL A 66 -3.55 7.75 -2.72
N VAL A 67 -3.48 6.46 -2.37
CA VAL A 67 -2.36 5.59 -2.70
C VAL A 67 -2.82 4.63 -3.79
N PHE A 68 -2.38 4.84 -5.02
CA PHE A 68 -2.58 3.87 -6.08
C PHE A 68 -1.64 2.69 -5.88
N PHE A 69 -2.24 1.52 -5.83
CA PHE A 69 -1.62 0.28 -5.41
C PHE A 69 -2.21 -0.90 -6.22
N GLY A 70 -1.77 -2.11 -5.95
CA GLY A 70 -2.35 -3.33 -6.52
C GLY A 70 -1.29 -4.35 -6.90
N GLY A 71 -1.37 -4.86 -8.14
CA GLY A 71 -0.26 -5.54 -8.81
C GLY A 71 0.77 -4.51 -9.27
N GLU A 72 0.75 -4.17 -10.56
CA GLU A 72 1.54 -3.05 -11.08
C GLU A 72 0.59 -2.02 -11.71
N PRO A 73 0.44 -0.83 -11.11
CA PRO A 73 -0.48 0.19 -11.62
C PRO A 73 -0.18 0.64 -13.05
N PHE A 74 1.09 0.68 -13.44
CA PHE A 74 1.50 1.10 -14.78
C PHE A 74 1.22 0.06 -15.88
N LEU A 75 0.65 -1.11 -15.56
CA LEU A 75 0.05 -2.00 -16.54
C LEU A 75 -1.33 -1.52 -17.04
N ARG A 76 -1.94 -0.53 -16.38
CA ARG A 76 -3.18 0.09 -16.86
C ARG A 76 -2.84 1.14 -17.92
N GLN A 77 -3.47 1.04 -19.07
CA GLN A 77 -3.27 2.02 -20.16
C GLN A 77 -3.83 3.40 -19.82
N ASP A 78 -4.87 3.45 -18.98
CA ASP A 78 -5.57 4.66 -18.53
C ASP A 78 -4.99 5.27 -17.24
N ILE A 79 -3.84 4.78 -16.74
CA ILE A 79 -3.27 5.22 -15.45
C ILE A 79 -3.03 6.73 -15.40
N MET A 80 -2.55 7.33 -16.49
CA MET A 80 -2.27 8.77 -16.52
C MET A 80 -3.56 9.59 -16.43
N GLU A 81 -4.61 9.19 -17.13
CA GLU A 81 -5.93 9.83 -17.07
C GLU A 81 -6.54 9.75 -15.67
N ILE A 82 -6.35 8.62 -14.96
CA ILE A 82 -6.79 8.44 -13.57
C ILE A 82 -6.02 9.38 -12.63
N ILE A 83 -4.71 9.51 -12.80
CA ILE A 83 -3.86 10.38 -11.98
C ILE A 83 -4.24 11.85 -12.17
N GLU A 84 -4.38 12.28 -13.41
CA GLU A 84 -4.80 13.65 -13.77
C GLU A 84 -6.15 13.98 -13.12
N TYR A 85 -7.12 13.10 -13.24
CA TYR A 85 -8.44 13.29 -12.64
C TYR A 85 -8.38 13.36 -11.10
N ALA A 86 -7.57 12.54 -10.44
CA ALA A 86 -7.38 12.64 -8.99
C ALA A 86 -6.79 13.99 -8.58
N ALA A 87 -5.82 14.50 -9.33
CA ALA A 87 -5.21 15.81 -9.11
C ALA A 87 -6.21 16.96 -9.33
N GLU A 88 -7.05 16.88 -10.35
CA GLU A 88 -8.14 17.85 -10.62
C GLU A 88 -9.15 17.92 -9.46
N LEU A 89 -9.41 16.81 -8.79
CA LEU A 89 -10.25 16.77 -7.57
C LEU A 89 -9.54 17.34 -6.32
N GLY A 90 -8.29 17.77 -6.43
CA GLY A 90 -7.48 18.23 -5.31
C GLY A 90 -7.09 17.09 -4.36
N ILE A 91 -6.99 15.86 -4.86
CA ILE A 91 -6.52 14.70 -4.10
C ILE A 91 -5.01 14.57 -4.31
N MET A 92 -4.25 14.49 -3.23
CA MET A 92 -2.82 14.19 -3.30
C MET A 92 -2.62 12.72 -3.70
N VAL A 93 -1.77 12.49 -4.70
CA VAL A 93 -1.55 11.16 -5.28
C VAL A 93 -0.20 10.60 -4.87
N SER A 94 -0.20 9.39 -4.34
CA SER A 94 0.97 8.54 -4.15
C SER A 94 0.81 7.26 -4.96
N ILE A 95 1.88 6.76 -5.56
CA ILE A 95 1.82 5.55 -6.39
C ILE A 95 2.88 4.57 -5.88
N SER A 96 2.49 3.30 -5.70
CA SER A 96 3.43 2.21 -5.39
C SER A 96 3.65 1.37 -6.63
N THR A 97 4.90 1.24 -7.07
CA THR A 97 5.32 0.56 -8.30
C THR A 97 6.57 -0.28 -8.09
N ASN A 98 6.76 -1.28 -8.94
CA ASN A 98 8.02 -2.02 -9.01
C ASN A 98 9.10 -1.29 -9.84
N GLY A 99 8.74 -0.24 -10.58
CA GLY A 99 9.65 0.61 -11.34
C GLY A 99 9.93 0.14 -12.78
N LEU A 100 9.62 -1.12 -13.12
CA LEU A 100 10.05 -1.72 -14.40
C LEU A 100 9.42 -1.11 -15.67
N LEU A 101 8.30 -0.41 -15.52
CA LEU A 101 7.58 0.19 -16.64
C LEU A 101 7.75 1.71 -16.71
N LEU A 102 8.55 2.28 -15.82
CA LEU A 102 8.82 3.70 -15.82
C LEU A 102 9.84 4.04 -16.91
N ASN A 103 9.63 5.18 -17.53
CA ASN A 103 10.56 5.79 -18.45
C ASN A 103 10.48 7.32 -18.33
N ARG A 104 11.38 8.03 -18.96
CA ARG A 104 11.45 9.49 -18.88
C ARG A 104 10.13 10.17 -19.23
N GLN A 105 9.42 9.70 -20.26
CA GLN A 105 8.15 10.30 -20.67
C GLN A 105 7.06 10.16 -19.58
N ILE A 106 6.98 8.98 -18.96
CA ILE A 106 6.04 8.74 -17.84
C ILE A 106 6.42 9.63 -16.66
N LEU A 107 7.69 9.67 -16.29
CA LEU A 107 8.18 10.47 -15.16
C LEU A 107 7.92 11.96 -15.34
N ASP A 108 8.16 12.51 -16.53
CA ASP A 108 7.87 13.90 -16.86
C ASP A 108 6.34 14.20 -16.75
N LYS A 109 5.48 13.27 -17.17
CA LYS A 109 4.01 13.38 -17.01
C LYS A 109 3.63 13.34 -15.54
N LEU A 110 4.15 12.39 -14.76
CA LEU A 110 3.88 12.30 -13.31
C LEU A 110 4.28 13.59 -12.59
N ARG A 111 5.42 14.18 -12.96
CA ARG A 111 5.86 15.47 -12.43
C ARG A 111 4.90 16.59 -12.77
N LYS A 112 4.42 16.66 -14.02
CA LYS A 112 3.44 17.67 -14.48
C LYS A 112 2.10 17.52 -13.76
N CYS A 113 1.60 16.29 -13.56
CA CYS A 113 0.37 16.01 -12.81
C CYS A 113 0.49 16.31 -11.32
N GLY A 114 1.68 16.63 -10.81
CA GLY A 114 1.89 16.96 -9.40
C GLY A 114 1.79 15.75 -8.47
N VAL A 115 2.16 14.55 -8.93
CA VAL A 115 2.23 13.35 -8.09
C VAL A 115 3.06 13.65 -6.84
N SER A 116 2.47 13.43 -5.67
CA SER A 116 3.09 13.79 -4.39
C SER A 116 4.27 12.88 -4.07
N PHE A 117 4.12 11.56 -4.29
CA PHE A 117 5.17 10.57 -4.05
C PHE A 117 5.07 9.40 -5.03
N LEU A 118 6.22 8.97 -5.54
CA LEU A 118 6.36 7.73 -6.31
C LEU A 118 7.21 6.75 -5.48
N ASN A 119 6.56 5.68 -5.00
CA ASN A 119 7.21 4.69 -4.15
C ASN A 119 7.73 3.55 -5.01
N ILE A 120 9.04 3.47 -5.18
CA ILE A 120 9.72 2.43 -5.97
C ILE A 120 10.19 1.33 -5.03
N SER A 121 9.87 0.10 -5.38
CA SER A 121 10.19 -1.07 -4.55
C SER A 121 11.64 -1.50 -4.71
N LEU A 122 12.39 -1.59 -3.59
CA LEU A 122 13.76 -2.09 -3.54
C LEU A 122 13.97 -2.91 -2.26
N ASP A 123 14.01 -4.23 -2.35
CA ASP A 123 14.01 -5.12 -1.18
C ASP A 123 15.41 -5.51 -0.68
N SER A 124 16.45 -5.23 -1.45
CA SER A 124 17.85 -5.44 -1.06
C SER A 124 18.76 -4.46 -1.78
N SER A 125 19.86 -4.08 -1.15
CA SER A 125 20.98 -3.37 -1.80
C SER A 125 21.82 -4.28 -2.70
N ASN A 126 21.66 -5.60 -2.57
CA ASN A 126 22.29 -6.60 -3.41
C ASN A 126 21.34 -6.99 -4.56
N HIS A 127 21.79 -6.85 -5.80
CA HIS A 127 20.99 -7.13 -6.99
C HIS A 127 20.50 -8.59 -7.06
N GLN A 128 21.35 -9.55 -6.71
CA GLN A 128 20.99 -10.97 -6.77
C GLN A 128 19.89 -11.32 -5.75
N ILE A 129 19.96 -10.73 -4.56
CA ILE A 129 18.95 -10.92 -3.52
C ILE A 129 17.63 -10.27 -3.93
N HIS A 130 17.68 -9.03 -4.42
CA HIS A 130 16.49 -8.32 -4.90
C HIS A 130 15.80 -9.10 -6.03
N ASP A 131 16.54 -9.49 -7.06
CA ASP A 131 16.02 -10.20 -8.22
C ASP A 131 15.40 -11.55 -7.83
N ARG A 132 16.04 -12.29 -6.91
CA ARG A 132 15.49 -13.52 -6.33
C ARG A 132 14.17 -13.28 -5.62
N LEU A 133 14.08 -12.24 -4.77
CA LEU A 133 12.86 -11.90 -4.03
C LEU A 133 11.72 -11.48 -4.96
N ARG A 134 12.05 -10.77 -6.04
CA ARG A 134 11.09 -10.33 -7.07
C ARG A 134 10.80 -11.40 -8.12
N LYS A 135 11.58 -12.49 -8.16
CA LYS A 135 11.55 -13.54 -9.20
C LYS A 135 11.68 -12.96 -10.61
N CYS A 136 12.57 -12.00 -10.78
CA CYS A 136 12.81 -11.31 -12.06
C CYS A 136 14.26 -10.85 -12.12
N ALA A 137 15.07 -11.49 -12.96
CA ALA A 137 16.44 -11.08 -13.22
C ALA A 137 16.47 -9.67 -13.83
N GLY A 138 17.38 -8.83 -13.36
CA GLY A 138 17.51 -7.44 -13.79
C GLY A 138 16.55 -6.46 -13.14
N SER A 139 15.59 -6.92 -12.31
CA SER A 139 14.63 -6.04 -11.67
C SER A 139 15.26 -5.01 -10.72
N PHE A 140 16.40 -5.33 -10.12
CA PHE A 140 17.19 -4.38 -9.34
C PHE A 140 17.66 -3.20 -10.20
N GLN A 141 18.26 -3.49 -11.34
CA GLN A 141 18.82 -2.45 -12.23
C GLN A 141 17.71 -1.53 -12.76
N GLU A 142 16.59 -2.11 -13.18
CA GLU A 142 15.43 -1.34 -13.65
C GLU A 142 14.82 -0.46 -12.54
N ALA A 143 14.70 -0.98 -11.33
CA ALA A 143 14.24 -0.19 -10.19
C ALA A 143 15.21 0.98 -9.88
N MET A 144 16.53 0.72 -9.93
CA MET A 144 17.55 1.76 -9.71
C MET A 144 17.56 2.81 -10.81
N ASN A 145 17.45 2.40 -12.08
CA ASN A 145 17.30 3.32 -13.20
C ASN A 145 16.09 4.23 -13.01
N SER A 146 14.96 3.65 -12.60
CA SER A 146 13.73 4.39 -12.32
C SER A 146 13.88 5.37 -11.14
N VAL A 147 14.66 5.03 -10.11
CA VAL A 147 14.99 5.96 -9.03
C VAL A 147 15.80 7.15 -9.57
N GLU A 148 16.87 6.89 -10.31
CA GLU A 148 17.77 7.92 -10.84
C GLU A 148 17.04 8.85 -11.82
N GLU A 149 16.32 8.28 -12.78
CA GLU A 149 15.55 9.06 -13.76
C GLU A 149 14.41 9.85 -13.09
N GLY A 150 13.74 9.27 -12.09
CA GLY A 150 12.68 9.93 -11.34
C GLY A 150 13.20 11.13 -10.55
N VAL A 151 14.35 10.99 -9.89
CA VAL A 151 15.03 12.11 -9.20
C VAL A 151 15.43 13.17 -10.19
N ALA A 152 16.03 12.80 -11.34
CA ALA A 152 16.42 13.72 -12.39
C ALA A 152 15.23 14.44 -13.05
N ALA A 153 14.05 13.81 -13.09
CA ALA A 153 12.80 14.42 -13.54
C ALA A 153 12.14 15.32 -12.47
N GLY A 154 12.67 15.38 -11.25
CA GLY A 154 12.13 16.16 -10.14
C GLY A 154 10.86 15.54 -9.51
N VAL A 155 10.66 14.23 -9.68
CA VAL A 155 9.62 13.48 -8.98
C VAL A 155 10.08 13.16 -7.55
N ASN A 156 9.20 13.23 -6.56
CA ASN A 156 9.52 12.85 -5.19
C ASN A 156 9.57 11.32 -5.06
N ILE A 157 10.75 10.76 -5.18
CA ILE A 157 10.98 9.31 -5.09
C ILE A 157 11.12 8.88 -3.63
N ILE A 158 10.36 7.86 -3.24
CA ILE A 158 10.49 7.14 -1.97
C ILE A 158 10.93 5.71 -2.31
N ILE A 159 12.01 5.24 -1.74
CA ILE A 159 12.36 3.82 -1.82
C ILE A 159 11.52 3.04 -0.81
N SER A 160 10.83 2.01 -1.28
CA SER A 160 9.99 1.14 -0.46
C SER A 160 10.66 -0.22 -0.30
N THR A 161 11.04 -0.56 0.92
CA THR A 161 11.70 -1.83 1.24
C THR A 161 10.87 -2.67 2.20
N TYR A 162 10.98 -3.99 2.07
CA TYR A 162 10.28 -4.94 2.92
C TYR A 162 11.21 -5.48 4.01
N ALA A 163 10.88 -5.24 5.29
CA ALA A 163 11.68 -5.75 6.38
C ALA A 163 11.49 -7.26 6.55
N THR A 164 12.58 -8.00 6.53
CA THR A 164 12.68 -9.43 6.79
C THR A 164 13.73 -9.68 7.87
N LYS A 165 13.71 -10.86 8.52
CA LYS A 165 14.77 -11.23 9.45
C LYS A 165 16.15 -11.22 8.78
N GLU A 166 16.23 -11.66 7.51
CA GLU A 166 17.47 -11.73 6.73
C GLU A 166 18.08 -10.34 6.54
N ASN A 167 17.29 -9.33 6.07
CA ASN A 167 17.84 -8.00 5.83
C ASN A 167 18.07 -7.17 7.09
N ILE A 168 17.40 -7.50 8.20
CA ILE A 168 17.69 -6.96 9.53
C ILE A 168 19.04 -7.49 10.02
N GLN A 169 19.23 -8.82 10.04
CA GLN A 169 20.45 -9.47 10.52
C GLN A 169 21.68 -9.10 9.69
N SER A 170 21.53 -9.00 8.37
CA SER A 170 22.59 -8.58 7.46
C SER A 170 22.81 -7.07 7.41
N ARG A 171 22.01 -6.27 8.11
CA ARG A 171 22.00 -4.80 8.06
C ARG A 171 21.79 -4.23 6.66
N ASP A 172 21.05 -4.93 5.82
CA ASP A 172 20.81 -4.52 4.44
C ASP A 172 19.88 -3.30 4.35
N ILE A 173 18.96 -3.12 5.31
CA ILE A 173 18.11 -1.94 5.39
C ILE A 173 18.94 -0.64 5.50
N GLU A 174 20.01 -0.66 6.30
CA GLU A 174 20.93 0.48 6.42
C GLU A 174 21.62 0.78 5.09
N ARG A 175 22.05 -0.26 4.36
CA ARG A 175 22.64 -0.10 3.01
C ARG A 175 21.64 0.47 2.02
N ILE A 176 20.38 0.02 2.06
CA ILE A 176 19.30 0.58 1.23
C ILE A 176 19.09 2.07 1.57
N ILE A 177 19.08 2.44 2.85
CA ILE A 177 18.98 3.84 3.28
C ILE A 177 20.17 4.67 2.74
N GLY A 178 21.39 4.15 2.84
CA GLY A 178 22.58 4.78 2.28
C GLY A 178 22.50 4.95 0.76
N LEU A 179 22.05 3.92 0.05
CA LEU A 179 21.85 3.94 -1.39
C LEU A 179 20.77 4.98 -1.80
N ALA A 180 19.66 5.02 -1.07
CA ALA A 180 18.58 5.99 -1.30
C ALA A 180 19.09 7.44 -1.15
N LYS A 181 19.87 7.72 -0.10
CA LYS A 181 20.50 9.03 0.10
C LYS A 181 21.47 9.39 -1.03
N ALA A 182 22.34 8.45 -1.42
CA ALA A 182 23.31 8.65 -2.49
C ALA A 182 22.65 8.93 -3.85
N LYS A 183 21.47 8.37 -4.11
CA LYS A 183 20.69 8.58 -5.33
C LYS A 183 19.71 9.76 -5.27
N GLY A 184 19.67 10.51 -4.16
CA GLY A 184 18.83 11.69 -4.01
C GLY A 184 17.33 11.40 -3.80
N ALA A 185 16.97 10.17 -3.42
CA ALA A 185 15.59 9.87 -3.05
C ALA A 185 15.15 10.70 -1.84
N ARG A 186 13.85 11.02 -1.76
CA ARG A 186 13.27 11.87 -0.70
C ARG A 186 13.06 11.13 0.63
N GLY A 187 13.17 9.81 0.63
CA GLY A 187 13.04 9.00 1.84
C GLY A 187 13.01 7.52 1.57
N VAL A 188 12.98 6.78 2.66
CA VAL A 188 12.84 5.32 2.66
C VAL A 188 11.63 4.92 3.50
N ARG A 189 10.76 4.11 2.91
CA ARG A 189 9.60 3.52 3.56
C ARG A 189 9.90 2.05 3.87
N ILE A 190 9.84 1.68 5.14
CA ILE A 190 10.01 0.30 5.59
C ILE A 190 8.64 -0.34 5.75
N LEU A 191 8.36 -1.40 5.01
CA LEU A 191 7.17 -2.21 5.11
C LEU A 191 7.43 -3.42 6.00
N LEU A 192 6.58 -3.66 6.98
CA LEU A 192 6.71 -4.82 7.86
C LEU A 192 5.96 -6.03 7.31
N ALA A 193 6.54 -7.22 7.53
CA ALA A 193 5.90 -8.48 7.16
C ALA A 193 4.57 -8.68 7.88
N ILE A 194 3.53 -8.94 7.11
CA ILE A 194 2.19 -9.29 7.61
C ILE A 194 1.75 -10.64 7.03
N PRO A 195 0.95 -11.44 7.76
CA PRO A 195 0.41 -12.69 7.25
C PRO A 195 -0.71 -12.43 6.23
N ALA A 196 -0.32 -12.10 4.99
CA ALA A 196 -1.25 -11.83 3.90
C ALA A 196 -0.71 -12.33 2.56
N GLY A 197 -1.59 -12.64 1.62
CA GLY A 197 -1.21 -13.16 0.32
C GLY A 197 -0.30 -14.39 0.45
N ARG A 198 0.84 -14.38 -0.23
CA ARG A 198 1.80 -15.51 -0.19
C ARG A 198 2.43 -15.76 1.18
N LEU A 199 2.38 -14.79 2.07
CA LEU A 199 2.89 -14.93 3.44
C LEU A 199 1.80 -15.34 4.45
N PHE A 200 0.59 -15.64 4.01
CA PHE A 200 -0.54 -15.91 4.92
C PHE A 200 -0.26 -17.06 5.89
N ASN A 201 0.34 -18.16 5.40
CA ASN A 201 0.69 -19.34 6.18
C ASN A 201 2.21 -19.39 6.50
N ALA A 202 2.96 -18.33 6.26
CA ALA A 202 4.40 -18.35 6.49
C ALA A 202 4.70 -18.34 7.99
N ALA A 203 5.52 -19.30 8.43
CA ALA A 203 6.02 -19.33 9.78
C ALA A 203 7.06 -18.22 10.02
N GLY A 204 7.17 -17.75 11.26
CA GLY A 204 8.27 -16.88 11.65
C GLY A 204 8.22 -15.43 11.17
N LEU A 205 7.05 -14.93 10.75
CA LEU A 205 6.85 -13.52 10.36
C LEU A 205 6.97 -12.51 11.52
N GLY A 206 7.05 -13.00 12.75
CA GLY A 206 7.22 -12.15 13.94
C GLY A 206 8.65 -11.64 14.06
N PHE A 207 8.78 -10.39 14.47
CA PHE A 207 10.06 -9.79 14.86
C PHE A 207 10.27 -9.95 16.36
N SER A 208 11.52 -10.30 16.77
CA SER A 208 11.95 -10.25 18.16
C SER A 208 11.98 -8.80 18.67
N GLU A 209 12.07 -8.60 19.97
CA GLU A 209 12.23 -7.24 20.52
C GLU A 209 13.55 -6.59 20.06
N GLN A 210 14.59 -7.39 19.81
CA GLN A 210 15.84 -6.92 19.23
C GLN A 210 15.65 -6.43 17.79
N ASP A 211 14.94 -7.21 16.93
CA ASP A 211 14.62 -6.81 15.56
C ASP A 211 13.80 -5.51 15.53
N LYS A 212 12.81 -5.40 16.41
CA LYS A 212 12.00 -4.20 16.54
C LYS A 212 12.85 -3.00 16.99
N SER A 213 13.70 -3.18 18.00
CA SER A 213 14.61 -2.14 18.48
C SER A 213 15.56 -1.68 17.38
N TYR A 214 16.09 -2.61 16.59
CA TYR A 214 16.91 -2.28 15.43
C TYR A 214 16.16 -1.41 14.42
N ILE A 215 14.95 -1.83 14.00
CA ILE A 215 14.14 -1.04 13.07
C ILE A 215 13.83 0.34 13.63
N TYR A 216 13.52 0.45 14.93
CA TYR A 216 13.25 1.75 15.57
C TYR A 216 14.44 2.69 15.53
N ASN A 217 15.65 2.17 15.73
CA ASN A 217 16.86 2.97 15.69
C ASN A 217 17.20 3.49 14.28
N LEU A 218 16.61 2.90 13.25
CA LEU A 218 16.74 3.38 11.87
C LEU A 218 15.78 4.52 11.54
N LEU A 219 14.73 4.75 12.34
CA LEU A 219 13.71 5.72 12.02
C LEU A 219 14.24 7.15 12.15
N ASP A 220 14.01 7.89 11.11
CA ASP A 220 14.23 9.33 11.02
C ASP A 220 12.96 9.96 10.45
N PRO A 221 12.17 10.69 11.26
CA PRO A 221 10.90 11.25 10.81
C PRO A 221 10.98 12.11 9.55
N SER A 222 12.18 12.60 9.22
CA SER A 222 12.42 13.41 8.02
C SER A 222 12.79 12.59 6.79
N TYR A 223 13.21 11.30 6.98
CA TYR A 223 13.76 10.50 5.89
C TYR A 223 13.40 9.02 5.92
N VAL A 224 13.33 8.38 7.09
CA VAL A 224 13.05 6.94 7.23
C VAL A 224 11.78 6.74 8.07
N PHE A 225 10.77 6.13 7.49
CA PHE A 225 9.51 5.90 8.17
C PHE A 225 8.97 4.49 7.92
N ILE A 226 8.17 4.01 8.87
CA ILE A 226 7.45 2.74 8.74
C ILE A 226 6.06 3.04 8.20
N GLU A 227 5.65 2.26 7.21
CA GLU A 227 4.27 2.20 6.79
C GLU A 227 3.69 0.81 7.10
N GLY A 228 2.50 0.83 7.65
CA GLY A 228 1.84 -0.38 8.11
C GLY A 228 2.06 -0.60 9.59
N VAL A 229 1.09 -1.25 10.18
CA VAL A 229 1.09 -1.54 11.60
C VAL A 229 1.44 -2.98 11.79
N CYS A 230 2.43 -3.25 12.53
CA CYS A 230 2.54 -4.54 13.19
C CYS A 230 3.52 -4.46 14.35
N ASN A 231 3.01 -4.19 15.55
CA ASN A 231 3.74 -4.31 16.82
C ASN A 231 4.96 -3.38 17.01
N VAL A 232 5.01 -2.27 16.26
CA VAL A 232 6.08 -1.29 16.36
C VAL A 232 5.43 0.05 16.66
N ARG A 233 5.22 0.39 17.93
CA ARG A 233 4.77 1.72 18.48
C ARG A 233 3.90 2.63 17.55
N THR A 234 3.39 2.09 16.44
CA THR A 234 2.58 2.80 15.46
C THR A 234 1.14 2.30 15.53
N GLU A 235 0.19 3.19 15.29
CA GLU A 235 -1.23 2.86 15.31
C GLU A 235 -1.71 2.42 13.92
N CYS A 236 -2.68 1.50 13.86
CA CYS A 236 -3.30 1.06 12.62
C CYS A 236 -4.23 2.11 12.04
N ASN A 237 -3.85 2.76 10.96
CA ASN A 237 -4.69 3.75 10.29
C ASN A 237 -6.04 3.18 9.82
N ALA A 238 -6.11 1.88 9.51
CA ALA A 238 -7.37 1.21 9.23
C ALA A 238 -8.25 1.15 10.48
N LEU A 239 -7.72 0.66 11.61
CA LEU A 239 -8.46 0.60 12.89
C LEU A 239 -8.80 2.00 13.45
N LEU A 240 -7.98 3.00 13.16
CA LEU A 240 -8.28 4.41 13.44
C LEU A 240 -9.30 5.02 12.48
N LYS A 241 -9.85 4.25 11.53
CA LYS A 241 -10.82 4.72 10.53
C LYS A 241 -10.27 5.86 9.65
N ARG A 242 -8.95 6.02 9.57
CA ARG A 242 -8.30 7.06 8.75
C ARG A 242 -8.14 6.65 7.31
N LEU A 243 -8.10 5.34 7.05
CA LEU A 243 -8.01 4.79 5.70
C LEU A 243 -8.99 3.63 5.48
N PHE A 244 -9.26 3.38 4.21
CA PHE A 244 -9.88 2.15 3.72
C PHE A 244 -9.26 1.77 2.36
N TYR A 245 -9.57 0.57 1.91
CA TYR A 245 -9.09 0.03 0.65
C TYR A 245 -10.26 -0.25 -0.30
N ILE A 246 -10.07 0.02 -1.59
CA ILE A 246 -10.96 -0.46 -2.65
C ILE A 246 -10.16 -1.35 -3.58
N SER A 247 -10.69 -2.54 -3.87
CA SER A 247 -10.06 -3.51 -4.76
C SER A 247 -10.28 -3.13 -6.24
N PRO A 248 -9.50 -3.70 -7.16
CA PRO A 248 -9.75 -3.53 -8.61
C PRO A 248 -11.14 -3.98 -9.04
N TYR A 249 -11.79 -4.84 -8.26
CA TYR A 249 -13.13 -5.36 -8.53
C TYR A 249 -14.26 -4.56 -7.84
N GLY A 250 -13.91 -3.44 -7.18
CA GLY A 250 -14.87 -2.55 -6.53
C GLY A 250 -15.21 -2.89 -5.07
N GLU A 251 -14.63 -3.94 -4.49
CA GLU A 251 -14.85 -4.31 -3.10
C GLU A 251 -14.25 -3.30 -2.13
N VAL A 252 -15.04 -2.84 -1.16
CA VAL A 252 -14.59 -1.89 -0.13
C VAL A 252 -14.23 -2.65 1.15
N GLN A 253 -12.98 -2.52 1.56
CA GLN A 253 -12.38 -3.28 2.65
C GLN A 253 -11.71 -2.34 3.67
N PRO A 254 -11.57 -2.72 4.95
CA PRO A 254 -10.83 -1.92 5.95
C PRO A 254 -9.37 -1.71 5.57
N CYS A 255 -8.75 -2.71 4.93
CA CYS A 255 -7.36 -2.72 4.50
C CYS A 255 -7.21 -3.67 3.32
N GLY A 256 -6.26 -3.42 2.41
CA GLY A 256 -6.03 -4.23 1.21
C GLY A 256 -5.64 -5.70 1.47
N PHE A 257 -5.27 -6.00 2.70
CA PHE A 257 -4.90 -7.36 3.12
C PHE A 257 -6.04 -8.11 3.82
N VAL A 258 -7.02 -7.40 4.35
CA VAL A 258 -8.17 -7.99 5.05
C VAL A 258 -9.18 -8.53 4.05
N PRO A 259 -9.46 -9.85 4.02
CA PRO A 259 -10.34 -10.46 3.02
C PRO A 259 -11.82 -10.33 3.37
N VAL A 260 -12.25 -9.13 3.77
CA VAL A 260 -13.66 -8.86 4.13
C VAL A 260 -14.13 -7.60 3.44
N SER A 261 -15.19 -7.71 2.64
CA SER A 261 -15.85 -6.60 1.97
C SER A 261 -17.07 -6.15 2.77
N TYR A 262 -17.28 -4.85 2.82
CA TYR A 262 -18.48 -4.22 3.41
C TYR A 262 -19.44 -3.70 2.35
N GLY A 263 -19.17 -3.98 1.08
CA GLY A 263 -19.98 -3.64 -0.07
C GLY A 263 -19.14 -3.42 -1.32
N ASN A 264 -19.81 -3.27 -2.46
CA ASN A 264 -19.15 -3.06 -3.74
C ASN A 264 -19.63 -1.74 -4.36
N ILE A 265 -18.71 -0.94 -4.88
CA ILE A 265 -19.00 0.40 -5.43
C ILE A 265 -19.85 0.36 -6.71
N ARG A 266 -20.00 -0.81 -7.33
CA ARG A 266 -20.91 -1.00 -8.48
C ARG A 266 -22.38 -1.08 -8.07
N THR A 267 -22.65 -1.49 -6.82
CA THR A 267 -24.02 -1.70 -6.30
C THR A 267 -24.42 -0.69 -5.26
N ASP A 268 -23.46 -0.12 -4.54
CA ASP A 268 -23.72 0.75 -3.40
C ASP A 268 -22.95 2.07 -3.53
N ARG A 269 -23.46 3.13 -2.92
CA ARG A 269 -22.74 4.38 -2.76
C ARG A 269 -21.61 4.20 -1.73
N LEU A 270 -20.44 4.76 -2.02
CA LEU A 270 -19.30 4.67 -1.10
C LEU A 270 -19.60 5.26 0.30
N SER A 271 -20.42 6.31 0.37
CA SER A 271 -20.87 6.89 1.65
C SER A 271 -21.60 5.88 2.53
N ASP A 272 -22.45 5.05 1.91
CA ASP A 272 -23.29 4.09 2.61
C ASP A 272 -22.44 2.88 3.06
N ILE A 273 -21.53 2.43 2.19
CA ILE A 273 -20.57 1.38 2.52
C ILE A 273 -19.68 1.85 3.68
N TRP A 274 -19.16 3.09 3.63
CA TRP A 274 -18.33 3.65 4.68
C TRP A 274 -19.11 3.77 6.00
N ALA A 275 -20.37 4.20 5.95
CA ALA A 275 -21.23 4.29 7.13
C ALA A 275 -21.43 2.92 7.79
N ARG A 276 -21.64 1.83 7.01
CA ARG A 276 -21.73 0.45 7.54
C ARG A 276 -20.38 0.00 8.11
N MET A 277 -19.30 0.19 7.36
CA MET A 277 -17.97 -0.29 7.71
C MET A 277 -17.44 0.35 8.99
N LYS A 278 -17.56 1.68 9.16
CA LYS A 278 -17.05 2.39 10.35
C LYS A 278 -17.70 1.98 11.67
N HIS A 279 -18.89 1.33 11.62
CA HIS A 279 -19.60 0.78 12.78
C HIS A 279 -19.39 -0.73 12.94
N ALA A 280 -18.61 -1.35 12.07
CA ALA A 280 -18.33 -2.77 12.16
C ALA A 280 -17.53 -3.12 13.41
N ARG A 281 -17.78 -4.31 13.94
CA ARG A 281 -17.20 -4.79 15.21
C ARG A 281 -15.66 -4.84 15.19
N ILE A 282 -15.05 -4.99 14.03
CA ILE A 282 -13.59 -4.98 13.86
C ILE A 282 -12.92 -3.73 14.48
N TYR A 283 -13.60 -2.59 14.45
CA TYR A 283 -13.07 -1.32 14.96
C TYR A 283 -13.21 -1.16 16.48
N THR A 284 -13.97 -2.04 17.13
CA THR A 284 -14.16 -2.00 18.58
C THR A 284 -13.58 -3.22 19.29
N ALA A 285 -13.33 -4.30 18.55
CA ALA A 285 -12.82 -5.56 19.09
C ALA A 285 -11.29 -5.63 19.17
N LEU A 286 -10.58 -4.79 18.44
CA LEU A 286 -9.13 -4.81 18.34
C LEU A 286 -8.51 -3.49 18.84
N ASN A 287 -7.33 -3.60 19.46
CA ASN A 287 -6.56 -2.44 19.83
C ASN A 287 -5.95 -1.80 18.57
N HIS A 288 -5.90 -0.47 18.52
CA HIS A 288 -5.33 0.27 17.39
C HIS A 288 -3.84 -0.03 17.12
N LYS A 289 -3.14 -0.61 18.09
CA LYS A 289 -1.75 -1.07 17.95
C LYS A 289 -1.63 -2.46 17.33
N ASP A 290 -2.75 -3.13 17.07
CA ASP A 290 -2.78 -4.47 16.50
C ASP A 290 -2.93 -4.44 14.97
N CYS A 291 -2.41 -5.48 14.32
CA CYS A 291 -2.71 -5.73 12.91
C CYS A 291 -3.90 -6.67 12.81
N ILE A 292 -4.93 -6.24 12.09
CA ILE A 292 -6.12 -7.05 11.84
C ILE A 292 -5.75 -8.47 11.37
N MET A 293 -4.78 -8.58 10.45
CA MET A 293 -4.36 -9.85 9.88
C MET A 293 -3.69 -10.82 10.87
N ARG A 294 -3.17 -10.33 11.99
CA ARG A 294 -2.60 -11.19 13.05
C ARG A 294 -3.66 -11.81 13.93
N HIS A 295 -4.87 -11.27 13.92
CA HIS A 295 -6.01 -11.75 14.70
C HIS A 295 -7.03 -12.51 13.86
N ILE A 296 -6.80 -12.63 12.53
CA ILE A 296 -7.67 -13.41 11.66
C ILE A 296 -7.33 -14.90 11.79
N ASN A 297 -8.18 -15.65 12.48
CA ASN A 297 -8.29 -17.09 12.30
C ASN A 297 -9.54 -17.34 11.44
N LEU A 298 -9.34 -17.62 10.17
CA LEU A 298 -10.45 -17.80 9.23
C LEU A 298 -11.23 -19.11 9.49
N LYS A 299 -10.70 -20.02 10.33
CA LYS A 299 -11.28 -21.34 10.50
C LYS A 299 -12.47 -21.43 11.46
N ASN A 300 -12.59 -20.63 12.54
CA ASN A 300 -13.65 -20.96 13.51
C ASN A 300 -14.34 -19.84 14.33
N GLU A 301 -13.78 -18.69 14.60
CA GLU A 301 -14.46 -17.74 15.49
C GLU A 301 -14.44 -16.26 15.04
N ASN A 302 -13.59 -15.92 14.13
CA ASN A 302 -13.38 -14.53 13.70
C ASN A 302 -14.46 -14.00 12.76
N SER A 303 -15.37 -14.83 12.28
CA SER A 303 -16.59 -14.37 11.58
C SER A 303 -17.39 -13.36 12.40
N ARG A 304 -17.33 -13.44 13.74
CA ARG A 304 -18.01 -12.48 14.64
C ARG A 304 -17.35 -11.10 14.63
N ILE A 305 -16.03 -11.01 14.42
CA ILE A 305 -15.32 -9.73 14.33
C ILE A 305 -15.72 -8.98 13.06
N PHE A 306 -16.00 -9.72 11.98
CA PHE A 306 -16.38 -9.17 10.68
C PHE A 306 -17.90 -9.07 10.48
N ARG A 307 -18.68 -9.11 11.54
CA ARG A 307 -20.15 -9.05 11.45
C ARG A 307 -20.58 -7.81 10.65
N GLY A 308 -21.39 -8.06 9.62
CA GLY A 308 -21.85 -7.04 8.67
C GLY A 308 -20.98 -6.92 7.40
N GLY A 309 -19.89 -7.69 7.28
CA GLY A 309 -19.09 -7.83 6.08
C GLY A 309 -19.19 -9.22 5.47
N THR A 310 -18.84 -9.33 4.19
CA THR A 310 -18.76 -10.59 3.45
C THR A 310 -17.29 -11.02 3.33
N VAL A 311 -17.01 -12.26 3.74
CA VAL A 311 -15.65 -12.83 3.57
C VAL A 311 -15.44 -13.11 2.08
N LEU A 312 -14.36 -12.57 1.53
CA LEU A 312 -13.99 -12.77 0.14
C LEU A 312 -13.21 -14.08 -0.01
N GLU A 313 -13.66 -14.92 -0.92
CA GLU A 313 -12.87 -16.08 -1.31
C GLU A 313 -11.58 -15.63 -2.02
N ARG A 314 -10.45 -16.15 -1.57
CA ARG A 314 -9.13 -15.92 -2.17
C ARG A 314 -8.44 -17.26 -2.37
N SER A 315 -7.78 -17.44 -3.50
CA SER A 315 -7.12 -18.70 -3.86
C SER A 315 -6.06 -19.18 -2.85
N GLY A 316 -5.52 -18.31 -2.03
CA GLY A 316 -4.56 -18.63 -0.98
C GLY A 316 -5.16 -18.99 0.39
N PHE A 317 -6.49 -18.96 0.54
CA PHE A 317 -7.18 -19.34 1.79
C PHE A 317 -7.86 -20.71 1.72
N LYS A 318 -7.72 -21.41 0.59
CA LYS A 318 -8.12 -22.82 0.51
C LYS A 318 -7.12 -23.67 1.30
N GLU A 319 -7.65 -24.62 2.05
CA GLU A 319 -6.95 -25.56 2.96
C GLU A 319 -5.74 -26.26 2.33
#